data_4554de854427178d97d83d172fd466b1
#
_entry.id   4554de854427178d97d83d172fd466b1
#
_cell.length_a   1.000
_cell.length_b   1.000
_cell.length_c   1.000
_cell.angle_alpha   90.00
_cell.angle_beta   90.00
_cell.angle_gamma   90.00
#
_symmetry.space_group_name_H-M   'P 1'
#
loop_
_entity.id
_entity.type
_entity.pdbx_description
1 polymer ?
#
loop_
_entity_poly.entity_id
_entity_poly.type
_entity_poly.pdbx_seq_one_letter_code
_entity_poly.pdbx_strand_id
1 'polypeptide(L)'
;MDYTSKPKPDLLQTNPQEYFRLQNEKRRKKALTIIAIVIPVLIAIGFAFVYAISSFMKSSDAYKTAITAIESKAEIKAETGGITGYGFMPSGSIQTTNGSGHAELTITVKGAKKDVDVYVALTKQNGSWQMQEMQIQE
;
A
#
# COMPACT_ATOMS: atom_id res chain seq x y z
N MET A 1 21.91 -30.87 9.95
CA MET A 1 23.12 -30.05 10.18
C MET A 1 23.02 -29.42 11.55
N ASP A 2 23.89 -29.78 12.46
CA ASP A 2 23.90 -29.19 13.79
C ASP A 2 24.68 -27.88 13.77
N TYR A 3 23.97 -26.75 13.71
CA TYR A 3 24.57 -25.41 13.76
C TYR A 3 24.88 -24.93 15.18
N THR A 4 24.69 -25.76 16.17
CA THR A 4 24.83 -25.39 17.59
C THR A 4 26.22 -25.68 18.15
N SER A 5 27.08 -26.37 17.41
CA SER A 5 28.43 -26.66 17.89
C SER A 5 29.28 -25.38 17.93
N LYS A 6 29.52 -24.88 19.15
CA LYS A 6 30.50 -23.83 19.38
C LYS A 6 31.88 -24.34 18.92
N PRO A 7 32.78 -23.47 18.40
CA PRO A 7 34.17 -23.87 18.15
C PRO A 7 34.77 -24.43 19.43
N LYS A 8 35.55 -25.48 19.29
CA LYS A 8 36.17 -26.13 20.45
C LYS A 8 37.01 -25.09 21.24
N PRO A 9 36.85 -25.01 22.58
CA PRO A 9 37.59 -24.05 23.40
C PRO A 9 39.09 -24.25 23.33
N ASP A 10 39.55 -25.40 22.90
CA ASP A 10 40.94 -25.73 22.64
C ASP A 10 41.60 -24.82 21.57
N LEU A 11 40.86 -24.40 20.56
CA LEU A 11 41.33 -23.48 19.52
C LEU A 11 41.66 -22.09 20.06
N LEU A 12 41.07 -21.66 21.19
CA LEU A 12 41.36 -20.40 21.82
C LEU A 12 42.78 -20.33 22.35
N GLN A 13 43.33 -21.47 22.78
CA GLN A 13 44.69 -21.56 23.30
C GLN A 13 45.75 -21.79 22.21
N THR A 14 45.35 -22.55 21.16
CA THR A 14 46.27 -22.96 20.10
C THR A 14 46.32 -21.96 18.95
N ASN A 15 45.19 -21.40 18.54
CA ASN A 15 45.07 -20.40 17.45
C ASN A 15 43.87 -19.46 17.66
N PRO A 16 44.06 -18.39 18.47
CA PRO A 16 42.96 -17.47 18.77
C PRO A 16 42.33 -16.82 17.53
N GLN A 17 43.13 -16.52 16.51
CA GLN A 17 42.65 -15.87 15.27
C GLN A 17 41.71 -16.78 14.49
N GLU A 18 42.01 -18.06 14.41
CA GLU A 18 41.14 -19.03 13.74
C GLU A 18 39.84 -19.25 14.49
N TYR A 19 39.88 -19.27 15.82
CA TYR A 19 38.69 -19.34 16.66
C TYR A 19 37.74 -18.18 16.40
N PHE A 20 38.23 -16.96 16.41
CA PHE A 20 37.40 -15.78 16.13
C PHE A 20 36.90 -15.72 14.69
N ARG A 21 37.68 -16.16 13.73
CA ARG A 21 37.27 -16.24 12.32
C ARG A 21 36.11 -17.22 12.14
N LEU A 22 36.19 -18.43 12.67
CA LEU A 22 35.14 -19.44 12.62
C LEU A 22 33.87 -18.97 13.36
N GLN A 23 34.01 -18.29 14.47
CA GLN A 23 32.90 -17.74 15.22
C GLN A 23 32.20 -16.63 14.44
N ASN A 24 32.94 -15.75 13.79
CA ASN A 24 32.39 -14.68 12.97
C ASN A 24 31.70 -15.18 11.70
N GLU A 25 32.24 -16.20 11.06
CA GLU A 25 31.59 -16.84 9.91
C GLU A 25 30.24 -17.44 10.28
N LYS A 26 30.15 -18.13 11.41
CA LYS A 26 28.88 -18.69 11.91
C LYS A 26 27.86 -17.59 12.23
N ARG A 27 28.29 -16.48 12.83
CA ARG A 27 27.43 -15.34 13.13
C ARG A 27 26.92 -14.68 11.84
N ARG A 28 27.78 -14.50 10.85
CA ARG A 28 27.42 -13.93 9.54
C ARG A 28 26.42 -14.81 8.80
N LYS A 29 26.60 -16.12 8.77
CA LYS A 29 25.68 -17.05 8.15
C LYS A 29 24.29 -17.03 8.81
N LYS A 30 24.22 -17.01 10.14
CA LYS A 30 22.97 -16.87 10.89
C LYS A 30 22.29 -15.53 10.62
N ALA A 31 23.04 -14.42 10.63
CA ALA A 31 22.53 -13.10 10.35
C ALA A 31 21.99 -13.00 8.92
N LEU A 32 22.68 -13.53 7.93
CA LEU A 32 22.25 -13.56 6.54
C LEU A 32 20.96 -14.40 6.36
N THR A 33 20.85 -15.54 7.04
CA THR A 33 19.65 -16.38 7.01
C THR A 33 18.46 -15.66 7.63
N ILE A 34 18.65 -14.99 8.76
CA ILE A 34 17.58 -14.20 9.41
C ILE A 34 17.15 -13.06 8.50
N ILE A 35 18.08 -12.33 7.92
CA ILE A 35 17.79 -11.23 6.98
C ILE A 35 17.04 -11.76 5.76
N ALA A 36 17.48 -12.89 5.20
CA ALA A 36 16.85 -13.50 4.03
C ALA A 36 15.39 -13.94 4.27
N ILE A 37 15.02 -14.20 5.52
CA ILE A 37 13.64 -14.55 5.89
C ILE A 37 12.84 -13.32 6.29
N VAL A 38 13.42 -12.44 7.10
CA VAL A 38 12.73 -11.29 7.68
C VAL A 38 12.34 -10.26 6.60
N ILE A 39 13.22 -9.99 5.66
CA ILE A 39 12.94 -9.00 4.59
C ILE A 39 11.73 -9.40 3.73
N PRO A 40 11.66 -10.61 3.17
CA PRO A 40 10.47 -11.01 2.40
C PRO A 40 9.17 -11.01 3.21
N VAL A 41 9.26 -11.39 4.49
CA VAL A 41 8.09 -11.36 5.38
C VAL A 41 7.60 -9.94 5.61
N LEU A 42 8.51 -8.99 5.87
CA LEU A 42 8.14 -7.57 6.02
C LEU A 42 7.55 -6.98 4.73
N ILE A 43 8.10 -7.34 3.58
CA ILE A 43 7.57 -6.93 2.28
C ILE A 43 6.15 -7.50 2.09
N ALA A 44 5.94 -8.78 2.38
CA ALA A 44 4.62 -9.41 2.27
C ALA A 44 3.59 -8.77 3.20
N ILE A 45 3.97 -8.43 4.43
CA ILE A 45 3.11 -7.72 5.37
C ILE A 45 2.78 -6.32 4.84
N GLY A 46 3.76 -5.60 4.30
CA GLY A 46 3.57 -4.28 3.68
C GLY A 46 2.57 -4.34 2.52
N PHE A 47 2.71 -5.30 1.61
CA PHE A 47 1.76 -5.50 0.52
C PHE A 47 0.35 -5.85 1.00
N ALA A 48 0.23 -6.75 1.98
CA ALA A 48 -1.05 -7.11 2.56
C ALA A 48 -1.75 -5.90 3.22
N PHE A 49 -0.97 -5.05 3.89
CA PHE A 49 -1.48 -3.84 4.52
C PHE A 49 -1.99 -2.81 3.50
N VAL A 50 -1.20 -2.54 2.45
CA VAL A 50 -1.62 -1.65 1.35
C VAL A 50 -2.87 -2.18 0.65
N TYR A 51 -2.92 -3.48 0.39
CA TYR A 51 -4.10 -4.12 -0.20
C TYR A 51 -5.35 -3.97 0.68
N ALA A 52 -5.21 -4.18 1.98
CA ALA A 52 -6.32 -4.03 2.93
C ALA A 52 -6.86 -2.59 2.98
N ILE A 53 -5.98 -1.59 3.03
CA ILE A 53 -6.38 -0.17 3.00
C ILE A 53 -7.09 0.17 1.70
N SER A 54 -6.54 -0.22 0.56
CA SER A 54 -7.14 0.01 -0.75
C SER A 54 -8.53 -0.60 -0.85
N SER A 55 -8.68 -1.84 -0.42
CA SER A 55 -9.95 -2.54 -0.42
C SER A 55 -10.98 -1.87 0.49
N PHE A 56 -10.56 -1.41 1.65
CA PHE A 56 -11.42 -0.70 2.60
C PHE A 56 -11.92 0.63 2.01
N MET A 57 -11.03 1.43 1.43
CA MET A 57 -11.41 2.70 0.80
C MET A 57 -12.39 2.49 -0.35
N LYS A 58 -12.14 1.50 -1.21
CA LYS A 58 -13.01 1.19 -2.36
C LYS A 58 -14.37 0.64 -1.97
N SER A 59 -14.50 0.04 -0.81
CA SER A 59 -15.79 -0.44 -0.29
C SER A 59 -16.63 0.65 0.36
N SER A 60 -16.06 1.83 0.61
CA SER A 60 -16.79 2.94 1.24
C SER A 60 -17.87 3.52 0.33
N ASP A 61 -18.97 3.97 0.94
CA ASP A 61 -20.06 4.61 0.18
C ASP A 61 -19.63 5.94 -0.45
N ALA A 62 -18.67 6.65 0.18
CA ALA A 62 -18.08 7.85 -0.39
C ALA A 62 -17.37 7.55 -1.72
N TYR A 63 -16.57 6.49 -1.77
CA TYR A 63 -15.89 6.07 -3.00
C TYR A 63 -16.90 5.67 -4.09
N LYS A 64 -17.92 4.88 -3.74
CA LYS A 64 -18.97 4.48 -4.68
C LYS A 64 -19.71 5.67 -5.25
N THR A 65 -20.03 6.67 -4.43
CA THR A 65 -20.66 7.92 -4.87
C THR A 65 -19.74 8.69 -5.81
N ALA A 66 -18.45 8.78 -5.50
CA ALA A 66 -17.46 9.40 -6.36
C ALA A 66 -17.36 8.73 -7.73
N ILE A 67 -17.32 7.40 -7.77
CA ILE A 67 -17.27 6.62 -9.02
C ILE A 67 -18.53 6.86 -9.86
N THR A 68 -19.70 6.85 -9.26
CA THR A 68 -20.97 7.13 -9.96
C THR A 68 -20.95 8.54 -10.55
N ALA A 69 -20.46 9.53 -9.82
CA ALA A 69 -20.34 10.90 -10.31
C ALA A 69 -19.34 11.02 -11.48
N ILE A 70 -18.21 10.32 -11.39
CA ILE A 70 -17.20 10.26 -12.46
C ILE A 70 -17.78 9.64 -13.73
N GLU A 71 -18.47 8.53 -13.62
CA GLU A 71 -19.08 7.83 -14.75
C GLU A 71 -20.17 8.65 -15.44
N SER A 72 -20.85 9.53 -14.72
CA SER A 72 -21.86 10.43 -15.27
C SER A 72 -21.28 11.69 -15.93
N LYS A 73 -20.00 11.99 -15.76
CA LYS A 73 -19.35 13.18 -16.28
C LYS A 73 -18.84 12.97 -17.71
N ALA A 74 -19.48 13.61 -18.69
CA ALA A 74 -19.11 13.50 -20.10
C ALA A 74 -17.69 14.02 -20.40
N GLU A 75 -17.23 15.05 -19.68
CA GLU A 75 -15.89 15.61 -19.80
C GLU A 75 -14.79 14.60 -19.51
N ILE A 76 -14.96 13.80 -18.47
CA ILE A 76 -13.98 12.73 -18.11
C ILE A 76 -13.96 11.65 -19.20
N LYS A 77 -15.10 11.27 -19.73
CA LYS A 77 -15.18 10.31 -20.83
C LYS A 77 -14.50 10.83 -22.09
N ALA A 78 -14.65 12.12 -22.39
CA ALA A 78 -14.00 12.75 -23.53
C ALA A 78 -12.47 12.82 -23.34
N GLU A 79 -12.00 13.23 -22.17
CA GLU A 79 -10.58 13.32 -21.85
C GLU A 79 -9.88 11.96 -21.88
N THR A 80 -10.49 10.94 -21.32
CA THR A 80 -9.92 9.59 -21.24
C THR A 80 -10.09 8.77 -22.53
N GLY A 81 -10.99 9.19 -23.41
CA GLY A 81 -11.38 8.40 -24.58
C GLY A 81 -12.29 7.21 -24.25
N GLY A 82 -12.94 7.25 -23.12
CA GLY A 82 -13.74 6.18 -22.55
C GLY A 82 -13.09 5.55 -21.32
N ILE A 83 -13.86 5.38 -20.27
CA ILE A 83 -13.37 4.83 -18.99
C ILE A 83 -13.21 3.32 -19.12
N THR A 84 -12.01 2.80 -18.90
CA THR A 84 -11.71 1.36 -18.93
C THR A 84 -11.52 0.75 -17.55
N GLY A 85 -11.29 1.58 -16.53
CA GLY A 85 -11.08 1.14 -15.16
C GLY A 85 -10.63 2.27 -14.25
N TYR A 86 -10.21 1.90 -13.06
CA TYR A 86 -9.75 2.82 -12.02
C TYR A 86 -8.42 2.36 -11.44
N GLY A 87 -7.65 3.29 -10.89
CA GLY A 87 -6.39 3.00 -10.24
C GLY A 87 -6.56 2.05 -9.05
N PHE A 88 -5.46 1.38 -8.71
CA PHE A 88 -5.44 0.41 -7.60
C PHE A 88 -5.80 1.05 -6.26
N MET A 89 -5.28 2.23 -5.99
CA MET A 89 -5.43 2.90 -4.71
C MET A 89 -5.84 4.36 -4.89
N PRO A 90 -7.06 4.74 -4.48
CA PRO A 90 -7.43 6.15 -4.36
C PRO A 90 -6.61 6.79 -3.23
N SER A 91 -6.30 8.06 -3.37
CA SER A 91 -5.69 8.86 -2.31
C SER A 91 -6.69 9.84 -1.71
N GLY A 92 -6.44 10.28 -0.49
CA GLY A 92 -7.29 11.26 0.17
C GLY A 92 -7.74 10.82 1.56
N SER A 93 -8.81 11.40 2.04
CA SER A 93 -9.34 11.16 3.39
C SER A 93 -10.86 11.04 3.40
N ILE A 94 -11.37 10.22 4.28
CA ILE A 94 -12.80 10.08 4.56
C ILE A 94 -12.99 10.24 6.07
N GLN A 95 -13.80 11.19 6.46
CA GLN A 95 -14.13 11.46 7.86
C GLN A 95 -15.64 11.39 8.04
N THR A 96 -16.09 10.68 9.06
CA THR A 96 -17.51 10.56 9.39
C THR A 96 -17.71 10.74 10.88
N THR A 97 -18.68 11.58 11.26
CA THR A 97 -19.04 11.84 12.64
C THR A 97 -20.56 12.01 12.74
N ASN A 98 -21.22 11.18 13.54
CA ASN A 98 -22.65 11.28 13.88
C ASN A 98 -23.58 11.46 12.65
N GLY A 99 -23.40 10.64 11.61
CA GLY A 99 -24.23 10.69 10.42
C GLY A 99 -23.88 11.80 9.41
N SER A 100 -22.93 12.66 9.77
CA SER A 100 -22.32 13.65 8.87
C SER A 100 -20.93 13.20 8.47
N GLY A 101 -20.42 13.69 7.35
CA GLY A 101 -19.08 13.35 6.92
C GLY A 101 -18.56 14.26 5.84
N HIS A 102 -17.25 14.19 5.65
CA HIS A 102 -16.53 14.87 4.59
C HIS A 102 -15.51 13.91 3.99
N ALA A 103 -15.41 13.90 2.69
CA ALA A 103 -14.43 13.09 1.98
C ALA A 103 -13.79 13.89 0.86
N GLU A 104 -12.49 13.75 0.76
CA GLU A 104 -11.70 14.26 -0.35
C GLU A 104 -10.93 13.10 -0.95
N LEU A 105 -11.21 12.78 -2.20
CA LEU A 105 -10.64 11.63 -2.88
C LEU A 105 -10.02 12.06 -4.20
N THR A 106 -8.83 11.56 -4.48
CA THR A 106 -8.23 11.62 -5.81
C THR A 106 -8.20 10.21 -6.36
N ILE A 107 -8.88 10.01 -7.47
CA ILE A 107 -9.06 8.70 -8.11
C ILE A 107 -8.43 8.77 -9.49
N THR A 108 -7.50 7.85 -9.77
CA THR A 108 -6.99 7.67 -11.12
C THR A 108 -8.03 6.97 -11.98
N VAL A 109 -8.49 7.63 -13.01
CA VAL A 109 -9.41 7.08 -14.00
C VAL A 109 -8.60 6.60 -15.20
N LYS A 110 -8.66 5.31 -15.46
CA LYS A 110 -7.98 4.70 -16.61
C LYS A 110 -8.88 4.83 -17.85
N GLY A 111 -8.28 5.27 -18.92
CA GLY A 111 -8.98 5.51 -20.16
C GLY A 111 -8.37 4.79 -21.36
N ALA A 112 -9.14 4.71 -22.44
CA ALA A 112 -8.68 4.12 -23.70
C ALA A 112 -7.59 4.94 -24.37
N LYS A 113 -7.58 6.26 -24.19
CA LYS A 113 -6.56 7.18 -24.73
C LYS A 113 -5.49 7.53 -23.69
N LYS A 114 -5.92 7.96 -22.51
CA LYS A 114 -5.03 8.36 -21.43
C LYS A 114 -5.69 8.14 -20.06
N ASP A 115 -4.88 8.09 -19.04
CA ASP A 115 -5.32 8.08 -17.64
C ASP A 115 -5.35 9.53 -17.14
N VAL A 116 -6.31 9.84 -16.28
CA VAL A 116 -6.42 11.16 -15.62
C VAL A 116 -6.69 10.97 -14.15
N ASP A 117 -6.17 11.87 -13.33
CA ASP A 117 -6.52 11.93 -11.93
C ASP A 117 -7.69 12.88 -11.72
N VAL A 118 -8.68 12.41 -10.98
CA VAL A 118 -9.89 13.19 -10.69
C VAL A 118 -9.99 13.42 -9.19
N TYR A 119 -9.98 14.67 -8.80
CA TYR A 119 -10.25 15.10 -7.43
C TYR A 119 -11.76 15.21 -7.24
N VAL A 120 -12.27 14.61 -6.17
CA VAL A 120 -13.69 14.65 -5.80
C VAL A 120 -13.82 15.01 -4.34
N ALA A 121 -14.56 16.06 -4.04
CA ALA A 121 -14.96 16.42 -2.68
C ALA A 121 -16.42 16.04 -2.47
N LEU A 122 -16.69 15.32 -1.38
CA LEU A 122 -18.03 14.86 -1.01
C LEU A 122 -18.35 15.24 0.42
N THR A 123 -19.63 15.46 0.67
CA THR A 123 -20.17 15.63 2.03
C THR A 123 -21.28 14.62 2.29
N LYS A 124 -21.35 14.16 3.52
CA LYS A 124 -22.42 13.29 4.00
C LYS A 124 -23.39 14.08 4.86
N GLN A 125 -24.65 14.07 4.47
CA GLN A 125 -25.75 14.69 5.20
C GLN A 125 -26.90 13.71 5.28
N ASN A 126 -27.50 13.56 6.47
CA ASN A 126 -28.65 12.66 6.67
C ASN A 126 -28.38 11.20 6.19
N GLY A 127 -27.16 10.71 6.38
CA GLY A 127 -26.76 9.36 5.99
C GLY A 127 -26.44 9.16 4.50
N SER A 128 -26.51 10.21 3.68
CA SER A 128 -26.24 10.14 2.23
C SER A 128 -25.03 10.97 1.83
N TRP A 129 -24.14 10.40 1.03
CA TRP A 129 -23.03 11.11 0.42
C TRP A 129 -23.47 11.88 -0.80
N GLN A 130 -23.01 13.12 -0.91
CA GLN A 130 -23.28 14.01 -2.05
C GLN A 130 -21.97 14.61 -2.53
N MET A 131 -21.79 14.62 -3.85
CA MET A 131 -20.65 15.27 -4.48
C MET A 131 -20.80 16.79 -4.39
N GLN A 132 -19.76 17.47 -3.93
CA GLN A 132 -19.69 18.94 -3.85
C GLN A 132 -18.86 19.53 -4.96
N GLU A 133 -17.71 18.93 -5.23
CA GLU A 133 -16.75 19.41 -6.21
C GLU A 133 -16.09 18.25 -6.93
N MET A 134 -15.78 18.45 -8.20
CA MET A 134 -15.03 17.51 -9.03
C MET A 134 -14.11 18.27 -9.97
N GLN A 135 -12.85 17.93 -9.99
CA GLN A 135 -11.83 18.55 -10.86
C GLN A 135 -10.95 17.47 -11.47
N ILE A 136 -10.69 17.60 -12.76
CA ILE A 136 -9.67 16.80 -13.44
C ILE A 136 -8.32 17.47 -13.14
N GLN A 137 -7.39 16.68 -12.62
CA GLN A 137 -6.02 17.10 -12.37
C GLN A 137 -5.14 16.64 -13.53
N GLU A 138 -4.40 17.56 -14.12
CA GLU A 138 -3.41 17.26 -15.16
C GLU A 138 -2.02 17.03 -14.57
#